data_41e24fc7c209ece4b78e76ef6977e091
#
_entry.id   41e24fc7c209ece4b78e76ef6977e091
#
_cell.length_a   1.000
_cell.length_b   1.000
_cell.length_c   1.000
_cell.angle_alpha   90.00
_cell.angle_beta   90.00
_cell.angle_gamma   90.00
#
_symmetry.space_group_name_H-M   'P 1'
#
loop_
_entity.id
_entity.type
_entity.pdbx_description
1 polymer ?
#
loop_
_entity_poly.entity_id
_entity_poly.type
_entity_poly.pdbx_seq_one_letter_code
_entity_poly.pdbx_strand_id
1 'polypeptide(L)'
;MSRPPLLETHLPFPRRQGKVRDVYDLGDKLLIVSTDRISAFDWVMPNGIPDKGAVLTQLSLFWFAELGFEHHLITDAVPDEAKAHDPYGDLVGRCMVVRKANVIPFECVVRGYLEGSGWKDYQATGKVCGLDLPANLRQCDALPSPLFTPATKAETGHDENVSFETMSRAIGEPLANELRKKTLEVYNRGVELAKKRGILIADTKLEWGWFEDRVILIDEVLTPDSSRFWPAENWVPGHSQASFDKQFVREYLMGTSWDKNSPPPALPESIVEQTRARYIDAFERITEQKFAS
;
A
#
# COMPACT_ATOMS: atom_id res chain seq x y z
N MET A 1 -12.93 -13.00 -21.18
CA MET A 1 -11.83 -12.05 -21.46
C MET A 1 -11.85 -11.02 -20.32
N SER A 2 -10.72 -10.71 -19.72
CA SER A 2 -10.63 -9.64 -18.72
C SER A 2 -11.00 -8.31 -19.38
N ARG A 3 -11.63 -7.39 -18.62
CA ARG A 3 -11.87 -6.01 -19.10
C ARG A 3 -10.50 -5.32 -19.32
N PRO A 4 -10.41 -4.34 -20.23
CA PRO A 4 -9.20 -3.52 -20.36
C PRO A 4 -8.94 -2.79 -19.05
N PRO A 5 -7.66 -2.49 -18.72
CA PRO A 5 -7.34 -1.80 -17.47
C PRO A 5 -7.91 -0.38 -17.46
N LEU A 6 -8.51 0.02 -16.34
CA LEU A 6 -8.98 1.38 -16.10
C LEU A 6 -7.79 2.26 -15.71
N LEU A 7 -7.32 3.10 -16.62
CA LEU A 7 -6.15 3.95 -16.38
C LEU A 7 -6.51 5.36 -15.89
N GLU A 8 -7.70 5.85 -16.20
CA GLU A 8 -8.13 7.19 -15.86
C GLU A 8 -9.65 7.23 -15.68
N THR A 9 -10.13 8.12 -14.82
CA THR A 9 -11.56 8.36 -14.61
C THR A 9 -11.90 9.82 -14.84
N HIS A 10 -13.13 10.10 -15.31
CA HIS A 10 -13.62 11.44 -15.62
C HIS A 10 -15.00 11.64 -15.00
N LEU A 11 -15.02 12.12 -13.74
CA LEU A 11 -16.27 12.39 -13.02
C LEU A 11 -16.47 13.91 -12.90
N PRO A 12 -17.70 14.39 -12.70
CA PRO A 12 -18.04 15.82 -12.70
C PRO A 12 -17.66 16.54 -11.39
N PHE A 13 -16.59 16.12 -10.73
CA PHE A 13 -16.10 16.70 -9.48
C PHE A 13 -14.65 17.15 -9.60
N PRO A 14 -14.19 18.11 -8.79
CA PRO A 14 -12.76 18.48 -8.73
C PRO A 14 -11.90 17.24 -8.45
N ARG A 15 -10.91 16.96 -9.31
CA ARG A 15 -10.07 15.77 -9.25
C ARG A 15 -8.61 16.10 -8.92
N ARG A 16 -8.04 15.34 -8.02
CA ARG A 16 -6.59 15.20 -7.85
C ARG A 16 -6.18 13.80 -8.32
N GLN A 17 -5.33 13.74 -9.35
CA GLN A 17 -4.78 12.49 -9.84
C GLN A 17 -3.51 12.13 -9.08
N GLY A 18 -3.51 10.95 -8.45
CA GLY A 18 -2.32 10.33 -7.87
C GLY A 18 -1.64 9.36 -8.83
N LYS A 19 -0.55 8.72 -8.38
CA LYS A 19 0.17 7.70 -9.18
C LYS A 19 -0.74 6.52 -9.58
N VAL A 20 -1.63 6.08 -8.69
CA VAL A 20 -2.48 4.90 -8.88
C VAL A 20 -3.94 5.11 -8.52
N ARG A 21 -4.33 6.28 -8.02
CA ARG A 21 -5.70 6.63 -7.62
C ARG A 21 -6.10 7.99 -8.15
N ASP A 22 -7.38 8.13 -8.42
CA ASP A 22 -8.03 9.41 -8.68
C ASP A 22 -8.88 9.76 -7.45
N VAL A 23 -8.69 10.96 -6.91
CA VAL A 23 -9.39 11.44 -5.71
C VAL A 23 -10.26 12.62 -6.10
N TYR A 24 -11.55 12.49 -5.87
CA TYR A 24 -12.55 13.51 -6.19
C TYR A 24 -13.07 14.17 -4.92
N ASP A 25 -13.19 15.50 -4.96
CA ASP A 25 -13.73 16.28 -3.87
C ASP A 25 -15.26 16.38 -4.00
N LEU A 26 -15.99 15.78 -3.07
CA LEU A 26 -17.45 15.83 -2.98
C LEU A 26 -17.96 16.91 -1.99
N GLY A 27 -17.07 17.83 -1.57
CA GLY A 27 -17.37 18.86 -0.56
C GLY A 27 -16.97 18.42 0.85
N ASP A 28 -17.85 17.78 1.59
CA ASP A 28 -17.60 17.28 2.94
C ASP A 28 -16.93 15.90 2.98
N LYS A 29 -16.84 15.23 1.84
CA LYS A 29 -16.30 13.86 1.65
C LYS A 29 -15.36 13.82 0.46
N LEU A 30 -14.64 12.70 0.34
CA LEU A 30 -13.86 12.38 -0.85
C LEU A 30 -14.39 11.08 -1.48
N LEU A 31 -14.32 11.00 -2.80
CA LEU A 31 -14.44 9.74 -3.52
C LEU A 31 -13.05 9.33 -4.00
N ILE A 32 -12.55 8.23 -3.51
CA ILE A 32 -11.28 7.63 -3.93
C ILE A 32 -11.57 6.52 -4.92
N VAL A 33 -11.01 6.62 -6.11
CA VAL A 33 -11.10 5.58 -7.14
C VAL A 33 -9.71 4.96 -7.35
N SER A 34 -9.58 3.68 -7.05
CA SER A 34 -8.37 2.92 -7.35
C SER A 34 -8.38 2.53 -8.82
N THR A 35 -7.42 3.04 -9.57
CA THR A 35 -7.24 2.70 -10.98
C THR A 35 -6.34 1.48 -11.14
N ASP A 36 -6.26 0.98 -12.36
CA ASP A 36 -5.41 -0.16 -12.70
C ASP A 36 -3.96 0.28 -13.05
N ARG A 37 -3.65 1.58 -12.87
CA ARG A 37 -2.27 2.07 -12.99
C ARG A 37 -1.38 1.36 -11.98
N ILE A 38 -0.15 1.06 -12.40
CA ILE A 38 0.90 0.55 -11.53
C ILE A 38 2.11 1.47 -11.58
N SER A 39 2.74 1.70 -10.43
CA SER A 39 3.95 2.52 -10.33
C SER A 39 5.12 1.72 -9.77
N ALA A 40 6.31 1.93 -10.34
CA ALA A 40 7.56 1.38 -9.84
C ALA A 40 8.68 2.43 -10.03
N PHE A 41 9.59 2.55 -9.06
CA PHE A 41 10.69 3.53 -9.10
C PHE A 41 10.20 4.96 -9.36
N ASP A 42 9.08 5.35 -8.75
CA ASP A 42 8.38 6.64 -8.87
C ASP A 42 7.76 6.97 -10.23
N TRP A 43 7.88 6.08 -11.18
CA TRP A 43 7.22 6.19 -12.48
C TRP A 43 5.90 5.40 -12.51
N VAL A 44 4.91 5.98 -13.17
CA VAL A 44 3.69 5.26 -13.56
C VAL A 44 3.98 4.54 -14.88
N MET A 45 3.71 3.24 -14.92
CA MET A 45 3.92 2.45 -16.15
C MET A 45 2.93 2.87 -17.24
N PRO A 46 3.32 2.78 -18.52
CA PRO A 46 2.44 3.15 -19.64
C PRO A 46 1.18 2.31 -19.75
N ASN A 47 1.24 1.06 -19.33
CA ASN A 47 0.10 0.14 -19.28
C ASN A 47 -0.21 -0.24 -17.83
N GLY A 48 -1.50 -0.52 -17.58
CA GLY A 48 -2.00 -0.93 -16.26
C GLY A 48 -2.06 -2.43 -16.09
N ILE A 49 -2.44 -2.84 -14.89
CA ILE A 49 -2.72 -4.23 -14.53
C ILE A 49 -4.24 -4.37 -14.37
N PRO A 50 -4.94 -5.09 -15.25
CA PRO A 50 -6.39 -5.26 -15.13
C PRO A 50 -6.81 -5.75 -13.75
N ASP A 51 -7.94 -5.25 -13.24
CA ASP A 51 -8.51 -5.55 -11.92
C ASP A 51 -7.70 -5.11 -10.70
N LYS A 52 -6.47 -4.59 -10.87
CA LYS A 52 -5.62 -4.18 -9.74
C LYS A 52 -6.33 -3.21 -8.80
N GLY A 53 -7.00 -2.19 -9.35
CA GLY A 53 -7.71 -1.20 -8.56
C GLY A 53 -8.84 -1.82 -7.72
N ALA A 54 -9.58 -2.75 -8.29
CA ALA A 54 -10.64 -3.46 -7.59
C ALA A 54 -10.08 -4.37 -6.48
N VAL A 55 -9.01 -5.11 -6.74
CA VAL A 55 -8.34 -5.94 -5.73
C VAL A 55 -7.88 -5.10 -4.54
N LEU A 56 -7.22 -3.95 -4.78
CA LEU A 56 -6.72 -3.08 -3.70
C LEU A 56 -7.86 -2.50 -2.85
N THR A 57 -8.93 -2.05 -3.50
CA THR A 57 -10.09 -1.52 -2.79
C THR A 57 -10.77 -2.61 -1.96
N GLN A 58 -11.08 -3.76 -2.54
CA GLN A 58 -11.76 -4.84 -1.84
C GLN A 58 -10.92 -5.41 -0.69
N LEU A 59 -9.58 -5.49 -0.84
CA LEU A 59 -8.70 -5.82 0.29
C LEU A 59 -8.76 -4.77 1.40
N SER A 60 -8.73 -3.48 1.06
CA SER A 60 -8.85 -2.41 2.07
C SER A 60 -10.19 -2.49 2.81
N LEU A 61 -11.30 -2.73 2.10
CA LEU A 61 -12.63 -2.92 2.69
C LEU A 61 -12.64 -4.11 3.67
N PHE A 62 -12.07 -5.24 3.26
CA PHE A 62 -11.93 -6.42 4.11
C PHE A 62 -11.15 -6.08 5.40
N TRP A 63 -10.00 -5.42 5.28
CA TRP A 63 -9.19 -5.07 6.43
C TRP A 63 -9.84 -4.04 7.35
N PHE A 64 -10.55 -3.05 6.81
CA PHE A 64 -11.32 -2.09 7.62
C PHE A 64 -12.36 -2.80 8.48
N ALA A 65 -13.00 -3.83 7.96
CA ALA A 65 -13.97 -4.63 8.72
C ALA A 65 -13.30 -5.53 9.78
N GLU A 66 -12.21 -6.23 9.40
CA GLU A 66 -11.57 -7.23 10.27
C GLU A 66 -10.74 -6.61 11.39
N LEU A 67 -10.08 -5.49 11.16
CA LEU A 67 -9.13 -4.92 12.11
C LEU A 67 -9.80 -4.16 13.26
N GLY A 68 -11.02 -3.63 13.06
CA GLY A 68 -11.81 -2.96 14.10
C GLY A 68 -11.20 -1.62 14.57
N PHE A 69 -10.41 -0.94 13.73
CA PHE A 69 -9.92 0.41 13.98
C PHE A 69 -10.84 1.46 13.39
N GLU A 70 -10.87 2.65 13.99
CA GLU A 70 -11.53 3.80 13.36
C GLU A 70 -10.82 4.17 12.07
N HIS A 71 -11.60 4.33 10.99
CA HIS A 71 -11.10 4.58 9.65
C HIS A 71 -11.96 5.58 8.89
N HIS A 72 -11.47 6.04 7.76
CA HIS A 72 -12.12 7.06 6.97
C HIS A 72 -13.29 6.56 6.10
N LEU A 73 -13.43 5.27 5.87
CA LEU A 73 -14.47 4.71 5.01
C LEU A 73 -15.88 5.06 5.52
N ILE A 74 -16.72 5.54 4.61
CA ILE A 74 -18.16 5.75 4.83
C ILE A 74 -18.93 4.64 4.11
N THR A 75 -18.66 4.44 2.80
CA THR A 75 -19.28 3.42 1.97
C THR A 75 -18.42 3.13 0.73
N ASP A 76 -18.57 1.95 0.17
CA ASP A 76 -18.03 1.53 -1.12
C ASP A 76 -19.05 1.65 -2.27
N ALA A 77 -20.27 2.09 -1.96
CA ALA A 77 -21.29 2.34 -2.97
C ALA A 77 -20.89 3.51 -3.87
N VAL A 78 -21.02 3.31 -5.17
CA VAL A 78 -20.78 4.38 -6.16
C VAL A 78 -21.84 5.45 -5.97
N PRO A 79 -21.48 6.76 -5.78
CA PRO A 79 -22.45 7.85 -5.70
C PRO A 79 -23.31 7.96 -6.97
N ASP A 80 -24.57 8.32 -6.84
CA ASP A 80 -25.49 8.36 -7.98
C ASP A 80 -25.06 9.35 -9.07
N GLU A 81 -24.48 10.50 -8.66
CA GLU A 81 -23.90 11.46 -9.59
C GLU A 81 -22.71 10.88 -10.36
N ALA A 82 -21.91 10.02 -9.71
CA ALA A 82 -20.79 9.34 -10.36
C ALA A 82 -21.28 8.22 -11.30
N LYS A 83 -22.35 7.48 -10.94
CA LYS A 83 -22.96 6.44 -11.79
C LYS A 83 -23.41 6.97 -13.15
N ALA A 84 -23.93 8.21 -13.20
CA ALA A 84 -24.34 8.83 -14.45
C ALA A 84 -23.18 9.02 -15.44
N HIS A 85 -21.93 9.01 -14.96
CA HIS A 85 -20.69 9.14 -15.74
C HIS A 85 -19.91 7.82 -15.85
N ASP A 86 -20.50 6.72 -15.42
CA ASP A 86 -19.90 5.37 -15.43
C ASP A 86 -20.81 4.37 -16.19
N PRO A 87 -20.95 4.54 -17.51
CA PRO A 87 -21.89 3.74 -18.30
C PRO A 87 -21.53 2.24 -18.37
N TYR A 88 -20.32 1.88 -18.06
CA TYR A 88 -19.83 0.49 -18.10
C TYR A 88 -19.74 -0.15 -16.70
N GLY A 89 -20.02 0.58 -15.63
CA GLY A 89 -19.91 0.10 -14.26
C GLY A 89 -18.46 -0.14 -13.82
N ASP A 90 -17.52 0.61 -14.36
CA ASP A 90 -16.09 0.46 -14.07
C ASP A 90 -15.72 0.89 -12.65
N LEU A 91 -16.56 1.70 -11.99
CA LEU A 91 -16.33 2.17 -10.60
C LEU A 91 -16.72 1.13 -9.55
N VAL A 92 -17.53 0.14 -9.91
CA VAL A 92 -18.00 -0.88 -8.95
C VAL A 92 -16.82 -1.68 -8.41
N GLY A 93 -16.76 -1.81 -7.07
CA GLY A 93 -15.72 -2.58 -6.37
C GLY A 93 -14.33 -1.92 -6.34
N ARG A 94 -14.15 -0.70 -6.89
CA ARG A 94 -12.88 0.02 -6.91
C ARG A 94 -12.94 1.45 -6.37
N CYS A 95 -14.04 1.85 -5.77
CA CYS A 95 -14.19 3.17 -5.18
C CYS A 95 -14.56 3.10 -3.70
N MET A 96 -14.21 4.14 -2.97
CA MET A 96 -14.58 4.36 -1.59
C MET A 96 -15.01 5.82 -1.42
N VAL A 97 -16.18 6.04 -0.83
CA VAL A 97 -16.55 7.35 -0.28
C VAL A 97 -16.01 7.41 1.13
N VAL A 98 -15.22 8.43 1.43
CA VAL A 98 -14.48 8.52 2.69
C VAL A 98 -14.64 9.87 3.36
N ARG A 99 -14.44 9.91 4.68
CA ARG A 99 -14.33 11.15 5.47
C ARG A 99 -13.14 11.97 5.00
N LYS A 100 -13.32 13.29 4.91
CA LYS A 100 -12.26 14.23 4.55
C LYS A 100 -11.41 14.55 5.78
N ALA A 101 -10.46 13.68 6.08
CA ALA A 101 -9.56 13.82 7.21
C ALA A 101 -8.37 14.71 6.88
N ASN A 102 -7.83 15.43 7.87
CA ASN A 102 -6.59 16.18 7.76
C ASN A 102 -5.41 15.17 7.88
N VAL A 103 -4.69 14.98 6.79
CA VAL A 103 -3.59 13.99 6.72
C VAL A 103 -2.47 14.37 7.68
N ILE A 104 -2.00 13.43 8.49
CA ILE A 104 -0.79 13.58 9.28
C ILE A 104 0.41 13.35 8.36
N PRO A 105 1.39 14.29 8.26
CA PRO A 105 2.40 14.30 7.20
C PRO A 105 3.55 13.31 7.45
N PHE A 106 3.22 12.09 7.88
CA PHE A 106 4.15 10.98 8.06
C PHE A 106 3.56 9.69 7.53
N GLU A 107 4.40 8.92 6.87
CA GLU A 107 4.12 7.52 6.57
C GLU A 107 4.52 6.65 7.76
N CYS A 108 3.56 5.93 8.31
CA CYS A 108 3.76 5.04 9.44
C CYS A 108 4.09 3.65 8.94
N VAL A 109 5.39 3.34 8.89
CA VAL A 109 5.89 2.04 8.40
C VAL A 109 6.18 1.12 9.57
N VAL A 110 5.73 -0.13 9.48
CA VAL A 110 6.13 -1.22 10.39
C VAL A 110 6.83 -2.31 9.59
N ARG A 111 7.93 -2.81 10.13
CA ARG A 111 8.73 -3.89 9.54
C ARG A 111 8.81 -5.06 10.50
N GLY A 112 8.37 -6.23 10.08
CA GLY A 112 8.60 -7.51 10.77
C GLY A 112 9.77 -8.29 10.18
N TYR A 113 10.21 -7.89 8.98
CA TYR A 113 11.32 -8.50 8.25
C TYR A 113 12.23 -7.40 7.68
N LEU A 114 13.49 -7.73 7.47
CA LEU A 114 14.51 -6.79 7.02
C LEU A 114 14.59 -6.75 5.48
N GLU A 115 13.81 -5.86 4.85
CA GLU A 115 13.74 -5.73 3.40
C GLU A 115 13.63 -4.25 2.95
N GLY A 116 13.81 -4.01 1.66
CA GLY A 116 13.65 -2.71 1.01
C GLY A 116 14.59 -1.63 1.53
N SER A 117 14.06 -0.43 1.89
CA SER A 117 14.88 0.65 2.45
C SER A 117 15.48 0.27 3.80
N GLY A 118 14.78 -0.51 4.63
CA GLY A 118 15.31 -0.98 5.91
C GLY A 118 16.53 -1.89 5.75
N TRP A 119 16.55 -2.77 4.74
CA TRP A 119 17.73 -3.57 4.43
C TRP A 119 18.91 -2.71 3.97
N LYS A 120 18.66 -1.71 3.12
CA LYS A 120 19.71 -0.77 2.66
C LYS A 120 20.30 0.03 3.82
N ASP A 121 19.46 0.54 4.73
CA ASP A 121 19.90 1.28 5.91
C ASP A 121 20.76 0.39 6.81
N TYR A 122 20.32 -0.85 7.06
CA TYR A 122 21.04 -1.81 7.86
C TYR A 122 22.40 -2.18 7.26
N GLN A 123 22.46 -2.44 5.95
CA GLN A 123 23.74 -2.72 5.26
C GLN A 123 24.74 -1.56 5.40
N ALA A 124 24.23 -0.33 5.35
CA ALA A 124 25.08 0.86 5.43
C ALA A 124 25.53 1.19 6.85
N THR A 125 24.70 0.94 7.86
CA THR A 125 24.90 1.52 9.20
C THR A 125 24.75 0.53 10.36
N GLY A 126 24.24 -0.67 10.13
CA GLY A 126 23.82 -1.60 11.18
C GLY A 126 22.52 -1.19 11.89
N LYS A 127 21.84 -0.12 11.41
CA LYS A 127 20.65 0.48 12.04
C LYS A 127 19.53 0.62 11.03
N VAL A 128 18.30 0.77 11.51
CA VAL A 128 17.14 1.19 10.73
C VAL A 128 16.43 2.31 11.46
N CYS A 129 16.25 3.47 10.82
CA CYS A 129 15.66 4.66 11.46
C CYS A 129 16.31 5.03 12.81
N GLY A 130 17.62 4.85 12.95
CA GLY A 130 18.38 5.10 14.18
C GLY A 130 18.32 3.96 15.21
N LEU A 131 17.53 2.92 15.01
CA LEU A 131 17.44 1.77 15.90
C LEU A 131 18.57 0.77 15.60
N ASP A 132 19.35 0.42 16.63
CA ASP A 132 20.38 -0.62 16.54
C ASP A 132 19.74 -2.01 16.35
N LEU A 133 20.24 -2.77 15.38
CA LEU A 133 19.80 -4.14 15.14
C LEU A 133 20.90 -5.15 15.47
N PRO A 134 20.55 -6.42 15.73
CA PRO A 134 21.52 -7.49 15.89
C PRO A 134 22.48 -7.56 14.69
N ALA A 135 23.75 -7.89 14.98
CA ALA A 135 24.73 -8.10 13.91
C ALA A 135 24.41 -9.37 13.11
N ASN A 136 24.89 -9.42 11.86
CA ASN A 136 24.79 -10.56 10.95
C ASN A 136 23.37 -10.92 10.49
N LEU A 137 22.41 -9.99 10.55
CA LEU A 137 21.13 -10.19 9.89
C LEU A 137 21.33 -10.22 8.37
N ARG A 138 20.58 -11.08 7.71
CA ARG A 138 20.55 -11.23 6.25
C ARG A 138 19.32 -10.53 5.68
N GLN A 139 19.32 -10.32 4.41
CA GLN A 139 18.12 -9.85 3.69
C GLN A 139 16.94 -10.80 3.98
N CYS A 140 15.77 -10.25 4.22
CA CYS A 140 14.53 -10.96 4.55
C CYS A 140 14.57 -11.80 5.83
N ASP A 141 15.57 -11.64 6.71
CA ASP A 141 15.49 -12.22 8.06
C ASP A 141 14.31 -11.61 8.82
N ALA A 142 13.62 -12.44 9.61
CA ALA A 142 12.64 -11.97 10.55
C ALA A 142 13.31 -11.15 11.67
N LEU A 143 12.73 -10.02 12.00
CA LEU A 143 13.20 -9.19 13.10
C LEU A 143 12.74 -9.79 14.45
N PRO A 144 13.50 -9.58 15.54
CA PRO A 144 13.12 -10.09 16.87
C PRO A 144 11.76 -9.59 17.34
N SER A 145 11.38 -8.39 16.92
CA SER A 145 10.06 -7.81 17.10
C SER A 145 9.78 -6.83 15.96
N PRO A 146 8.51 -6.57 15.60
CA PRO A 146 8.17 -5.57 14.61
C PRO A 146 8.70 -4.19 15.00
N LEU A 147 9.32 -3.49 14.05
CA LEU A 147 9.89 -2.16 14.24
C LEU A 147 8.99 -1.10 13.62
N PHE A 148 8.70 -0.05 14.36
CA PHE A 148 8.10 1.17 13.83
C PHE A 148 9.20 2.07 13.24
N THR A 149 9.15 2.31 11.95
CA THR A 149 10.18 3.00 11.15
C THR A 149 9.52 4.07 10.29
N PRO A 150 9.16 5.24 10.86
CA PRO A 150 8.41 6.26 10.14
C PRO A 150 9.23 6.85 8.98
N ALA A 151 8.51 7.38 7.98
CA ALA A 151 9.11 8.18 6.92
C ALA A 151 8.36 9.50 6.78
N THR A 152 9.03 10.52 6.26
CA THR A 152 8.36 11.76 5.86
C THR A 152 7.43 11.47 4.68
N LYS A 153 6.33 12.19 4.60
CA LYS A 153 5.47 12.18 3.40
C LYS A 153 5.89 13.36 2.53
N ALA A 154 6.75 13.09 1.54
CA ALA A 154 7.26 14.12 0.65
C ALA A 154 6.14 14.60 -0.30
N GLU A 155 5.99 15.92 -0.44
CA GLU A 155 5.14 16.49 -1.49
C GLU A 155 5.79 16.32 -2.89
N THR A 156 7.11 16.33 -2.94
CA THR A 156 7.93 16.11 -4.14
C THR A 156 9.16 15.29 -3.79
N GLY A 157 9.54 14.34 -4.65
CA GLY A 157 10.69 13.46 -4.43
C GLY A 157 10.33 12.14 -3.78
N HIS A 158 11.19 11.65 -2.90
CA HIS A 158 11.04 10.35 -2.20
C HIS A 158 10.74 10.55 -0.73
N ASP A 159 9.95 9.65 -0.16
CA ASP A 159 9.77 9.54 1.28
C ASP A 159 11.09 9.08 1.92
N GLU A 160 11.54 9.81 2.94
CA GLU A 160 12.79 9.53 3.64
C GLU A 160 12.53 8.87 4.98
N ASN A 161 13.21 7.76 5.27
CA ASN A 161 13.19 7.15 6.58
C ASN A 161 13.71 8.15 7.62
N VAL A 162 12.96 8.34 8.71
CA VAL A 162 13.36 9.23 9.81
C VAL A 162 13.30 8.50 11.14
N SER A 163 14.03 9.02 12.13
CA SER A 163 13.94 8.45 13.47
C SER A 163 12.61 8.79 14.13
N PHE A 164 12.21 7.99 15.12
CA PHE A 164 11.03 8.28 15.94
C PHE A 164 11.14 9.64 16.65
N GLU A 165 12.33 10.03 17.09
CA GLU A 165 12.60 11.32 17.72
C GLU A 165 12.37 12.48 16.75
N THR A 166 12.73 12.31 15.47
CA THR A 166 12.49 13.32 14.44
C THR A 166 10.99 13.50 14.22
N MET A 167 10.25 12.39 14.11
CA MET A 167 8.78 12.44 14.02
C MET A 167 8.16 13.09 15.27
N SER A 168 8.58 12.68 16.48
CA SER A 168 8.09 13.23 17.75
C SER A 168 8.31 14.74 17.87
N ARG A 169 9.44 15.25 17.41
CA ARG A 169 9.71 16.72 17.41
C ARG A 169 8.79 17.46 16.46
N ALA A 170 8.42 16.84 15.34
CA ALA A 170 7.61 17.48 14.32
C ALA A 170 6.10 17.53 14.67
N ILE A 171 5.55 16.47 15.24
CA ILE A 171 4.10 16.34 15.51
C ILE A 171 3.75 16.25 16.99
N GLY A 172 4.73 16.31 17.88
CA GLY A 172 4.54 16.15 19.33
C GLY A 172 4.60 14.68 19.77
N GLU A 173 5.24 14.47 20.93
CA GLU A 173 5.45 13.13 21.47
C GLU A 173 4.16 12.33 21.74
N PRO A 174 3.09 12.93 22.29
CA PRO A 174 1.84 12.19 22.51
C PRO A 174 1.26 11.60 21.22
N LEU A 175 1.18 12.40 20.15
CA LEU A 175 0.67 11.95 18.85
C LEU A 175 1.60 10.91 18.22
N ALA A 176 2.90 11.12 18.24
CA ALA A 176 3.88 10.17 17.71
C ALA A 176 3.76 8.79 18.40
N ASN A 177 3.61 8.77 19.73
CA ASN A 177 3.40 7.54 20.50
C ASN A 177 2.06 6.87 20.17
N GLU A 178 0.98 7.64 19.97
CA GLU A 178 -0.32 7.10 19.57
C GLU A 178 -0.23 6.45 18.20
N LEU A 179 0.38 7.13 17.22
CA LEU A 179 0.57 6.59 15.86
C LEU A 179 1.41 5.31 15.88
N ARG A 180 2.53 5.30 16.61
CA ARG A 180 3.37 4.11 16.77
C ARG A 180 2.57 2.94 17.33
N LYS A 181 1.82 3.17 18.41
CA LYS A 181 1.00 2.14 19.04
C LYS A 181 -0.05 1.59 18.08
N LYS A 182 -0.88 2.46 17.50
CA LYS A 182 -1.95 2.07 16.58
C LYS A 182 -1.40 1.34 15.35
N THR A 183 -0.29 1.81 14.78
CA THR A 183 0.32 1.19 13.59
C THR A 183 0.86 -0.21 13.89
N LEU A 184 1.53 -0.39 15.03
CA LEU A 184 1.99 -1.71 15.48
C LEU A 184 0.81 -2.66 15.75
N GLU A 185 -0.27 -2.18 16.34
CA GLU A 185 -1.47 -2.98 16.58
C GLU A 185 -2.13 -3.43 15.26
N VAL A 186 -2.30 -2.53 14.29
CA VAL A 186 -2.81 -2.86 12.94
C VAL A 186 -1.93 -3.92 12.29
N TYR A 187 -0.61 -3.71 12.29
CA TYR A 187 0.33 -4.65 11.71
C TYR A 187 0.25 -6.03 12.37
N ASN A 188 0.29 -6.11 13.70
CA ASN A 188 0.28 -7.38 14.42
C ASN A 188 -1.01 -8.18 14.17
N ARG A 189 -2.18 -7.53 14.19
CA ARG A 189 -3.46 -8.18 13.87
C ARG A 189 -3.48 -8.68 12.42
N GLY A 190 -3.02 -7.86 11.48
CA GLY A 190 -2.93 -8.24 10.07
C GLY A 190 -2.00 -9.42 9.83
N VAL A 191 -0.81 -9.41 10.43
CA VAL A 191 0.18 -10.51 10.34
C VAL A 191 -0.38 -11.81 10.91
N GLU A 192 -1.07 -11.75 12.05
CA GLU A 192 -1.67 -12.94 12.67
C GLU A 192 -2.69 -13.61 11.75
N LEU A 193 -3.57 -12.81 11.14
CA LEU A 193 -4.59 -13.31 10.21
C LEU A 193 -3.94 -13.81 8.91
N ALA A 194 -3.07 -13.00 8.28
CA ALA A 194 -2.42 -13.34 7.02
C ALA A 194 -1.58 -14.63 7.12
N LYS A 195 -0.87 -14.81 8.25
CA LYS A 195 -0.07 -16.01 8.50
C LYS A 195 -0.91 -17.29 8.53
N LYS A 196 -2.11 -17.26 9.11
CA LYS A 196 -3.07 -18.39 9.10
C LYS A 196 -3.50 -18.75 7.67
N ARG A 197 -3.42 -17.81 6.74
CA ARG A 197 -3.80 -17.92 5.33
C ARG A 197 -2.60 -18.08 4.39
N GLY A 198 -1.43 -18.42 4.94
CA GLY A 198 -0.22 -18.74 4.17
C GLY A 198 0.49 -17.51 3.59
N ILE A 199 0.24 -16.31 4.12
CA ILE A 199 0.89 -15.06 3.71
C ILE A 199 1.69 -14.46 4.86
N LEU A 200 2.97 -14.11 4.59
CA LEU A 200 3.78 -13.27 5.44
C LEU A 200 3.67 -11.81 4.98
N ILE A 201 3.29 -10.93 5.89
CA ILE A 201 3.36 -9.48 5.67
C ILE A 201 4.71 -9.01 6.21
N ALA A 202 5.65 -8.74 5.30
CA ALA A 202 7.00 -8.40 5.70
C ALA A 202 7.11 -7.00 6.29
N ASP A 203 6.46 -6.05 5.67
CA ASP A 203 6.29 -4.69 6.14
C ASP A 203 4.97 -4.11 5.61
N THR A 204 4.56 -3.01 6.20
CA THR A 204 3.42 -2.24 5.75
C THR A 204 3.64 -0.75 5.98
N LYS A 205 3.03 0.06 5.14
CA LYS A 205 2.96 1.51 5.22
C LYS A 205 1.50 1.91 5.44
N LEU A 206 1.23 2.61 6.53
CA LEU A 206 -0.10 3.11 6.89
C LEU A 206 -0.10 4.62 6.95
N GLU A 207 -1.22 5.21 6.60
CA GLU A 207 -1.47 6.64 6.69
C GLU A 207 -2.56 6.92 7.73
N TRP A 208 -2.39 8.00 8.47
CA TRP A 208 -3.30 8.45 9.52
C TRP A 208 -3.73 9.89 9.29
N GLY A 209 -4.90 10.25 9.75
CA GLY A 209 -5.43 11.61 9.64
C GLY A 209 -6.28 11.98 10.85
N TRP A 210 -6.44 13.28 11.05
CA TRP A 210 -7.36 13.86 12.03
C TRP A 210 -8.75 13.99 11.46
N PHE A 211 -9.74 13.49 12.17
CA PHE A 211 -11.16 13.69 11.90
C PHE A 211 -11.91 13.85 13.22
N GLU A 212 -12.58 14.99 13.45
CA GLU A 212 -13.33 15.29 14.68
C GLU A 212 -12.51 15.00 15.95
N ASP A 213 -11.32 15.57 16.05
CA ASP A 213 -10.38 15.42 17.16
C ASP A 213 -9.90 13.96 17.45
N ARG A 214 -10.09 13.06 16.50
CA ARG A 214 -9.65 11.67 16.59
C ARG A 214 -8.68 11.31 15.48
N VAL A 215 -7.71 10.47 15.81
CA VAL A 215 -6.79 9.88 14.84
C VAL A 215 -7.43 8.65 14.22
N ILE A 216 -7.70 8.71 12.92
CA ILE A 216 -8.31 7.61 12.15
C ILE A 216 -7.37 7.10 11.07
N LEU A 217 -7.51 5.83 10.72
CA LEU A 217 -6.79 5.18 9.61
C LEU A 217 -7.36 5.68 8.28
N ILE A 218 -6.48 6.12 7.40
CA ILE A 218 -6.88 6.63 6.07
C ILE A 218 -6.13 5.90 4.97
N ASP A 219 -6.52 6.15 3.73
CA ASP A 219 -5.95 5.57 2.53
C ASP A 219 -6.22 4.07 2.43
N GLU A 220 -5.30 3.27 1.93
CA GLU A 220 -5.39 1.81 1.87
C GLU A 220 -4.75 1.15 3.10
N VAL A 221 -5.14 -0.07 3.40
CA VAL A 221 -4.59 -0.82 4.52
C VAL A 221 -4.23 -2.24 4.11
N LEU A 222 -2.99 -2.65 4.41
CA LEU A 222 -2.48 -4.01 4.22
C LEU A 222 -2.80 -4.59 2.83
N THR A 223 -2.50 -3.82 1.80
CA THR A 223 -2.67 -4.25 0.40
C THR A 223 -1.31 -4.58 -0.23
N PRO A 224 -1.26 -5.28 -1.37
CA PRO A 224 -0.02 -5.50 -2.11
C PRO A 224 0.69 -4.21 -2.59
N ASP A 225 0.03 -3.04 -2.54
CA ASP A 225 0.67 -1.75 -2.85
C ASP A 225 1.30 -1.08 -1.64
N SER A 226 0.67 -1.21 -0.46
CA SER A 226 1.16 -0.64 0.79
C SER A 226 2.05 -1.60 1.59
N SER A 227 2.10 -2.87 1.23
CA SER A 227 2.77 -3.93 2.01
C SER A 227 3.51 -4.91 1.11
N ARG A 228 4.55 -5.57 1.66
CA ARG A 228 5.17 -6.72 1.01
C ARG A 228 4.52 -8.00 1.50
N PHE A 229 3.93 -8.74 0.57
CA PHE A 229 3.27 -10.01 0.82
C PHE A 229 4.11 -11.15 0.23
N TRP A 230 4.53 -12.09 1.07
CA TRP A 230 5.30 -13.26 0.67
C TRP A 230 4.53 -14.55 0.91
N PRO A 231 4.63 -15.55 0.02
CA PRO A 231 4.16 -16.90 0.31
C PRO A 231 4.91 -17.47 1.50
N ALA A 232 4.20 -17.85 2.57
CA ALA A 232 4.83 -18.34 3.80
C ALA A 232 5.62 -19.64 3.56
N GLU A 233 5.14 -20.49 2.66
CA GLU A 233 5.74 -21.76 2.30
C GLU A 233 7.10 -21.64 1.56
N ASN A 234 7.34 -20.50 0.93
CA ASN A 234 8.53 -20.25 0.12
C ASN A 234 9.55 -19.32 0.78
N TRP A 235 9.27 -18.83 1.99
CA TRP A 235 10.15 -17.88 2.64
C TRP A 235 11.48 -18.52 3.07
N VAL A 236 12.56 -17.98 2.53
CA VAL A 236 13.95 -18.37 2.86
C VAL A 236 14.79 -17.10 3.02
N PRO A 237 15.33 -16.82 4.20
CA PRO A 237 16.17 -15.63 4.43
C PRO A 237 17.49 -15.67 3.63
N GLY A 238 18.04 -14.48 3.34
CA GLY A 238 19.33 -14.31 2.67
C GLY A 238 19.24 -13.84 1.21
N HIS A 239 18.05 -13.74 0.67
CA HIS A 239 17.82 -13.24 -0.69
C HIS A 239 16.40 -12.63 -0.82
N SER A 240 16.14 -11.93 -1.92
CA SER A 240 14.80 -11.42 -2.27
C SER A 240 13.79 -12.56 -2.34
N GLN A 241 12.56 -12.29 -1.90
CA GLN A 241 11.50 -13.30 -1.84
C GLN A 241 10.54 -13.20 -3.03
N ALA A 242 9.99 -14.34 -3.45
CA ALA A 242 8.79 -14.32 -4.28
C ALA A 242 7.70 -13.50 -3.58
N SER A 243 6.96 -12.68 -4.33
CA SER A 243 5.98 -11.78 -3.73
C SER A 243 4.67 -11.73 -4.50
N PHE A 244 3.60 -11.35 -3.80
CA PHE A 244 2.29 -11.06 -4.37
C PHE A 244 2.11 -9.58 -4.71
N ASP A 245 3.13 -8.76 -4.48
CA ASP A 245 3.11 -7.32 -4.65
C ASP A 245 3.88 -6.86 -5.89
N LYS A 246 4.04 -5.55 -6.03
CA LYS A 246 4.74 -4.92 -7.17
C LYS A 246 6.24 -5.19 -7.24
N GLN A 247 6.82 -5.96 -6.30
CA GLN A 247 8.22 -6.36 -6.36
C GLN A 247 8.52 -7.18 -7.61
N PHE A 248 7.57 -8.01 -8.06
CA PHE A 248 7.69 -8.77 -9.30
C PHE A 248 7.91 -7.84 -10.53
N VAL A 249 7.16 -6.75 -10.62
CA VAL A 249 7.35 -5.75 -11.68
C VAL A 249 8.69 -5.04 -11.52
N ARG A 250 9.12 -4.72 -10.30
CA ARG A 250 10.43 -4.11 -10.05
C ARG A 250 11.58 -5.00 -10.48
N GLU A 251 11.51 -6.29 -10.16
CA GLU A 251 12.52 -7.29 -10.56
C GLU A 251 12.61 -7.42 -12.07
N TYR A 252 11.48 -7.48 -12.77
CA TYR A 252 11.46 -7.44 -14.22
C TYR A 252 12.17 -6.17 -14.76
N LEU A 253 11.78 -5.01 -14.28
CA LEU A 253 12.37 -3.72 -14.72
C LEU A 253 13.87 -3.62 -14.41
N MET A 254 14.33 -4.16 -13.28
CA MET A 254 15.76 -4.23 -12.95
C MET A 254 16.55 -5.15 -13.90
N GLY A 255 15.91 -6.13 -14.51
CA GLY A 255 16.51 -6.98 -15.53
C GLY A 255 16.54 -6.38 -16.93
N THR A 256 15.95 -5.19 -17.14
CA THR A 256 15.97 -4.48 -18.42
C THR A 256 17.12 -3.46 -18.49
N SER A 257 17.32 -2.87 -19.65
CA SER A 257 18.28 -1.75 -19.85
C SER A 257 17.74 -0.39 -19.44
N TRP A 258 16.56 -0.31 -18.84
CA TRP A 258 15.95 0.96 -18.41
C TRP A 258 16.74 1.63 -17.29
N ASP A 259 17.09 2.89 -17.48
CA ASP A 259 17.95 3.68 -16.57
C ASP A 259 17.22 4.25 -15.34
N LYS A 260 15.90 4.08 -15.25
CA LYS A 260 14.99 4.61 -14.20
C LYS A 260 14.88 6.14 -14.17
N ASN A 261 15.56 6.86 -15.07
CA ASN A 261 15.54 8.32 -15.18
C ASN A 261 14.78 8.83 -16.42
N SER A 262 14.53 7.95 -17.38
CA SER A 262 13.71 8.19 -18.57
C SER A 262 12.32 7.56 -18.41
N PRO A 263 11.32 7.92 -19.25
CA PRO A 263 10.02 7.27 -19.24
C PRO A 263 10.14 5.74 -19.33
N PRO A 264 9.41 5.00 -18.48
CA PRO A 264 9.54 3.53 -18.41
C PRO A 264 9.01 2.85 -19.67
N PRO A 265 9.57 1.67 -20.02
CA PRO A 265 9.00 0.84 -21.08
C PRO A 265 7.64 0.28 -20.69
N ALA A 266 6.81 -0.05 -21.68
CA ALA A 266 5.59 -0.80 -21.43
C ALA A 266 5.94 -2.21 -20.93
N LEU A 267 5.14 -2.70 -19.99
CA LEU A 267 5.28 -4.06 -19.48
C LEU A 267 4.80 -5.06 -20.56
N PRO A 268 5.54 -6.15 -20.81
CA PRO A 268 5.04 -7.23 -21.66
C PRO A 268 3.74 -7.82 -21.11
N GLU A 269 2.88 -8.30 -22.00
CA GLU A 269 1.58 -8.91 -21.64
C GLU A 269 1.75 -10.02 -20.60
N SER A 270 2.77 -10.87 -20.75
CA SER A 270 3.07 -11.93 -19.79
C SER A 270 3.40 -11.41 -18.38
N ILE A 271 4.03 -10.24 -18.25
CA ILE A 271 4.30 -9.59 -16.96
C ILE A 271 3.01 -9.00 -16.38
N VAL A 272 2.18 -8.39 -17.22
CA VAL A 272 0.86 -7.86 -16.82
C VAL A 272 -0.02 -8.98 -16.28
N GLU A 273 -0.16 -10.09 -17.01
CA GLU A 273 -0.97 -11.24 -16.62
C GLU A 273 -0.48 -11.90 -15.31
N GLN A 274 0.83 -12.12 -15.20
CA GLN A 274 1.40 -12.69 -13.98
C GLN A 274 1.25 -11.76 -12.77
N THR A 275 1.39 -10.44 -12.98
CA THR A 275 1.14 -9.46 -11.92
C THR A 275 -0.31 -9.48 -11.49
N ARG A 276 -1.26 -9.46 -12.44
CA ARG A 276 -2.69 -9.59 -12.16
C ARG A 276 -3.00 -10.85 -11.35
N ALA A 277 -2.48 -12.00 -11.80
CA ALA A 277 -2.70 -13.27 -11.10
C ALA A 277 -2.22 -13.23 -9.64
N ARG A 278 -1.06 -12.60 -9.36
CA ARG A 278 -0.51 -12.45 -8.01
C ARG A 278 -1.40 -11.58 -7.12
N TYR A 279 -1.93 -10.47 -7.64
CA TYR A 279 -2.84 -9.61 -6.89
C TYR A 279 -4.14 -10.32 -6.53
N ILE A 280 -4.70 -11.08 -7.49
CA ILE A 280 -5.90 -11.89 -7.27
C ILE A 280 -5.62 -13.02 -6.26
N ASP A 281 -4.49 -13.73 -6.38
CA ASP A 281 -4.10 -14.79 -5.43
C ASP A 281 -3.94 -14.23 -4.01
N ALA A 282 -3.32 -13.06 -3.85
CA ALA A 282 -3.25 -12.39 -2.55
C ALA A 282 -4.65 -12.08 -1.98
N PHE A 283 -5.56 -11.56 -2.81
CA PHE A 283 -6.94 -11.31 -2.41
C PHE A 283 -7.65 -12.59 -1.98
N GLU A 284 -7.63 -13.62 -2.83
CA GLU A 284 -8.33 -14.88 -2.56
C GLU A 284 -7.80 -15.58 -1.30
N ARG A 285 -6.50 -15.55 -1.07
CA ARG A 285 -5.90 -16.09 0.18
C ARG A 285 -6.31 -15.28 1.39
N ILE A 286 -6.16 -13.93 1.34
CA ILE A 286 -6.45 -13.06 2.49
C ILE A 286 -7.93 -13.05 2.84
N THR A 287 -8.83 -13.05 1.86
CA THR A 287 -10.27 -12.96 2.12
C THR A 287 -10.97 -14.32 2.22
N GLU A 288 -10.34 -15.39 1.71
CA GLU A 288 -10.94 -16.72 1.49
C GLU A 288 -12.15 -16.67 0.54
N GLN A 289 -12.24 -15.63 -0.30
CA GLN A 289 -13.30 -15.43 -1.27
C GLN A 289 -12.73 -15.47 -2.68
N LYS A 290 -13.53 -15.95 -3.65
CA LYS A 290 -13.14 -15.84 -5.05
C LYS A 290 -13.30 -14.41 -5.54
N PHE A 291 -12.26 -13.92 -6.25
CA PHE A 291 -12.33 -12.61 -6.85
C PHE A 291 -13.32 -12.61 -8.01
N ALA A 292 -14.32 -11.72 -7.92
CA ALA A 292 -15.28 -11.47 -9.00
C ALA A 292 -14.90 -10.13 -9.68
N SER A 293 -14.48 -10.22 -10.96
CA SER A 293 -14.12 -9.05 -11.79
C SER A 293 -15.34 -8.37 -12.39
#